data_b30d37586344eb63e502f0bad164f760
#
_entry.id   b30d37586344eb63e502f0bad164f760
#
_cell.length_a   1.000
_cell.length_b   1.000
_cell.length_c   1.000
_cell.angle_alpha   90.00
_cell.angle_beta   90.00
_cell.angle_gamma   90.00
#
_symmetry.space_group_name_H-M   'P 1'
#
loop_
_entity.id
_entity.type
_entity.pdbx_description
1 polymer ?
#
loop_
_entity_poly.entity_id
_entity_poly.type
_entity_poly.pdbx_seq_one_letter_code
_entity_poly.pdbx_strand_id
1 'polypeptide(L)'
;MYYFHDNPANSYLFSRGLNLKANENINLEFDYMGIDAWFPEKMEVLIGQNPNVASMTQQLWIDEEIINYPYKTASVTFKVPTDGVYYIAFRAFSDPDQFYLSLDNIKITKESLATQETNALKLAYYPNPVKNVLNITNDINITNVNVYDLTGKKVITKEFDSKSVNIDVSSLPKGVYVVRVGSKNGANTIKIVKD
;
A
#
# COMPACT_ATOMS: atom_id res chain seq x y z
N MET A 1 -7.82 18.89 -15.18
CA MET A 1 -7.04 19.94 -15.90
C MET A 1 -7.80 20.22 -17.17
N TYR A 2 -8.25 21.44 -17.41
CA TYR A 2 -9.02 21.83 -18.60
C TYR A 2 -8.05 22.29 -19.69
N TYR A 3 -8.15 21.73 -20.88
CA TYR A 3 -7.26 22.09 -21.98
C TYR A 3 -8.05 22.18 -23.29
N PHE A 4 -8.28 23.38 -23.74
CA PHE A 4 -8.80 23.68 -25.07
C PHE A 4 -7.86 24.69 -25.73
N HIS A 5 -7.04 24.25 -26.69
CA HIS A 5 -6.06 25.12 -27.33
C HIS A 5 -5.58 24.54 -28.66
N ASP A 6 -5.26 25.43 -29.61
CA ASP A 6 -4.69 25.09 -30.93
C ASP A 6 -3.28 24.45 -30.85
N ASN A 7 -2.67 24.41 -29.66
CA ASN A 7 -1.36 23.81 -29.43
C ASN A 7 -1.47 22.51 -28.61
N PRO A 8 -0.57 21.55 -28.81
CA PRO A 8 -0.50 20.36 -27.97
C PRO A 8 -0.33 20.66 -26.49
N ALA A 9 -0.93 19.86 -25.64
CA ALA A 9 -0.73 19.96 -24.19
C ALA A 9 0.73 19.67 -23.81
N ASN A 10 1.23 20.40 -22.83
CA ASN A 10 2.52 20.12 -22.19
C ASN A 10 2.50 20.69 -20.77
N SER A 11 1.59 20.18 -19.96
CA SER A 11 1.32 20.69 -18.61
C SER A 11 1.71 19.68 -17.55
N TYR A 12 2.36 20.14 -16.48
CA TYR A 12 2.88 19.31 -15.41
C TYR A 12 2.23 19.66 -14.06
N LEU A 13 1.86 18.63 -13.32
CA LEU A 13 1.48 18.70 -11.91
C LEU A 13 2.52 17.96 -11.10
N PHE A 14 3.26 18.66 -10.25
CA PHE A 14 4.28 18.08 -9.38
C PHE A 14 3.73 17.74 -8.00
N SER A 15 4.12 16.60 -7.45
CA SER A 15 3.87 16.26 -6.06
C SER A 15 4.73 17.12 -5.11
N ARG A 16 4.40 17.08 -3.83
CA ARG A 16 5.36 17.46 -2.77
C ARG A 16 6.57 16.51 -2.78
N GLY A 17 7.67 16.91 -2.15
CA GLY A 17 8.84 16.06 -1.95
C GLY A 17 8.52 14.80 -1.12
N LEU A 18 8.96 13.65 -1.59
CA LEU A 18 8.76 12.33 -1.01
C LEU A 18 10.11 11.79 -0.53
N ASN A 19 10.27 11.56 0.77
CA ASN A 19 11.46 10.90 1.30
C ASN A 19 11.38 9.39 1.00
N LEU A 20 12.12 8.92 0.00
CA LEU A 20 12.14 7.53 -0.44
C LEU A 20 13.47 6.87 -0.11
N LYS A 21 13.42 5.56 0.21
CA LYS A 21 14.58 4.71 0.44
C LYS A 21 14.89 3.87 -0.78
N ALA A 22 16.18 3.64 -1.00
CA ALA A 22 16.65 2.77 -2.09
C ALA A 22 16.03 1.38 -2.02
N ASN A 23 15.61 0.87 -3.16
CA ASN A 23 15.08 -0.49 -3.33
C ASN A 23 13.77 -0.82 -2.55
N GLU A 24 13.15 0.16 -1.84
CA GLU A 24 11.81 -0.02 -1.30
C GLU A 24 10.78 -0.05 -2.44
N ASN A 25 9.78 -0.94 -2.34
CA ASN A 25 8.64 -0.91 -3.25
C ASN A 25 7.73 0.26 -2.86
N ILE A 26 7.49 1.13 -3.82
CA ILE A 26 6.56 2.26 -3.69
C ILE A 26 5.39 1.99 -4.63
N ASN A 27 4.17 2.04 -4.11
CA ASN A 27 2.96 1.95 -4.91
C ASN A 27 2.33 3.33 -5.08
N LEU A 28 2.15 3.74 -6.33
CA LEU A 28 1.39 4.93 -6.74
C LEU A 28 0.06 4.46 -7.32
N GLU A 29 -1.03 4.97 -6.79
CA GLU A 29 -2.40 4.75 -7.27
C GLU A 29 -3.05 6.10 -7.54
N PHE A 30 -3.80 6.21 -8.62
CA PHE A 30 -4.51 7.44 -8.99
C PHE A 30 -5.68 7.13 -9.92
N ASP A 31 -6.69 7.98 -9.88
CA ASP A 31 -7.85 7.93 -10.78
C ASP A 31 -7.71 8.96 -11.89
N TYR A 32 -8.02 8.55 -13.11
CA TYR A 32 -7.94 9.40 -14.29
C TYR A 32 -9.11 9.15 -15.24
N MET A 33 -9.49 10.18 -16.01
CA MET A 33 -10.48 10.04 -17.08
C MET A 33 -10.29 11.11 -18.16
N GLY A 34 -10.66 10.77 -19.37
CA GLY A 34 -10.97 11.69 -20.46
C GLY A 34 -12.46 11.99 -20.51
N ILE A 35 -12.97 12.35 -21.68
CA ILE A 35 -14.39 12.57 -21.89
C ILE A 35 -15.05 11.44 -22.70
N ASP A 36 -14.44 11.08 -23.82
CA ASP A 36 -14.89 10.00 -24.71
C ASP A 36 -13.83 9.65 -25.77
N ALA A 37 -14.18 8.74 -26.69
CA ALA A 37 -13.29 8.27 -27.74
C ALA A 37 -13.05 9.28 -28.89
N TRP A 38 -13.82 10.38 -28.95
CA TRP A 38 -13.65 11.39 -29.99
C TRP A 38 -12.56 12.40 -29.66
N PHE A 39 -12.22 12.49 -28.36
CA PHE A 39 -11.23 13.42 -27.81
C PHE A 39 -10.24 12.65 -26.91
N PRO A 40 -9.38 11.79 -27.49
CA PRO A 40 -8.45 10.98 -26.72
C PRO A 40 -7.37 11.85 -26.06
N GLU A 41 -7.27 11.77 -24.77
CA GLU A 41 -6.26 12.48 -23.98
C GLU A 41 -5.01 11.62 -23.80
N LYS A 42 -3.88 12.25 -23.49
CA LYS A 42 -2.60 11.58 -23.24
C LYS A 42 -2.00 12.04 -21.92
N MET A 43 -1.57 11.10 -21.11
CA MET A 43 -0.91 11.39 -19.83
C MET A 43 0.24 10.44 -19.58
N GLU A 44 1.30 10.96 -18.99
CA GLU A 44 2.38 10.15 -18.41
C GLU A 44 2.67 10.55 -16.98
N VAL A 45 3.26 9.62 -16.23
CA VAL A 45 3.73 9.83 -14.87
C VAL A 45 5.24 9.64 -14.85
N LEU A 46 5.94 10.62 -14.33
CA LEU A 46 7.39 10.69 -14.29
C LEU A 46 7.89 10.85 -12.85
N ILE A 47 9.13 10.47 -12.58
CA ILE A 47 9.80 10.70 -11.29
C ILE A 47 11.17 11.31 -11.50
N GLY A 48 11.55 12.17 -10.55
CA GLY A 48 12.87 12.81 -10.53
C GLY A 48 13.21 13.38 -9.16
N GLN A 49 14.42 13.91 -9.02
CA GLN A 49 14.94 14.42 -7.74
C GLN A 49 14.69 15.91 -7.50
N ASN A 50 14.14 16.64 -8.48
CA ASN A 50 13.74 18.04 -8.32
C ASN A 50 12.36 18.28 -8.96
N PRO A 51 11.57 19.25 -8.47
CA PRO A 51 10.24 19.56 -9.01
C PRO A 51 10.35 20.46 -10.26
N ASN A 52 11.04 19.99 -11.29
CA ASN A 52 11.17 20.66 -12.57
C ASN A 52 11.22 19.64 -13.71
N VAL A 53 10.90 20.08 -14.91
CA VAL A 53 10.79 19.23 -16.10
C VAL A 53 12.09 18.50 -16.42
N ALA A 54 13.23 19.19 -16.31
CA ALA A 54 14.54 18.62 -16.65
C ALA A 54 14.95 17.44 -15.75
N SER A 55 14.42 17.39 -14.54
CA SER A 55 14.70 16.32 -13.56
C SER A 55 13.77 15.11 -13.69
N MET A 56 12.69 15.21 -14.48
CA MET A 56 11.72 14.12 -14.69
C MET A 56 12.24 13.15 -15.76
N THR A 57 13.22 12.31 -15.38
CA THR A 57 13.97 11.49 -16.34
C THR A 57 13.54 10.02 -16.38
N GLN A 58 12.74 9.56 -15.42
CA GLN A 58 12.26 8.19 -15.39
C GLN A 58 10.73 8.17 -15.53
N GLN A 59 10.24 7.51 -16.56
CA GLN A 59 8.81 7.26 -16.76
C GLN A 59 8.34 6.10 -15.89
N LEU A 60 7.26 6.30 -15.16
CA LEU A 60 6.63 5.28 -14.32
C LEU A 60 5.42 4.66 -14.98
N TRP A 61 4.66 5.47 -15.73
CA TRP A 61 3.42 5.06 -16.38
C TRP A 61 3.11 5.99 -17.55
N ILE A 62 2.39 5.49 -18.55
CA ILE A 62 1.92 6.24 -19.70
C ILE A 62 0.61 5.65 -20.23
N ASP A 63 -0.30 6.52 -20.67
CA ASP A 63 -1.47 6.17 -21.46
C ASP A 63 -1.62 7.22 -22.57
N GLU A 64 -1.57 6.79 -23.82
CA GLU A 64 -1.63 7.65 -25.00
C GLU A 64 -3.02 7.68 -25.65
N GLU A 65 -4.01 6.98 -25.03
CA GLU A 65 -5.37 6.89 -25.53
C GLU A 65 -6.38 6.84 -24.38
N ILE A 66 -6.44 7.92 -23.61
CA ILE A 66 -7.37 8.04 -22.48
C ILE A 66 -8.74 8.45 -23.02
N ILE A 67 -9.61 7.46 -23.16
CA ILE A 67 -10.97 7.58 -23.71
C ILE A 67 -12.05 7.17 -22.71
N ASN A 68 -11.63 6.88 -21.46
CA ASN A 68 -12.52 6.33 -20.44
C ASN A 68 -13.35 7.43 -19.76
N TYR A 69 -14.64 7.15 -19.66
CA TYR A 69 -15.60 7.84 -18.80
C TYR A 69 -16.54 6.76 -18.22
N PRO A 70 -16.69 6.65 -16.92
CA PRO A 70 -16.13 7.45 -15.81
C PRO A 70 -14.65 7.17 -15.53
N TYR A 71 -14.18 7.62 -14.33
CA TYR A 71 -12.81 7.40 -13.87
C TYR A 71 -12.37 5.93 -13.92
N LYS A 72 -11.12 5.74 -14.29
CA LYS A 72 -10.40 4.48 -14.21
C LYS A 72 -9.22 4.64 -13.24
N THR A 73 -8.96 3.64 -12.44
CA THR A 73 -7.83 3.62 -11.51
C THR A 73 -6.61 3.00 -12.16
N ALA A 74 -5.48 3.69 -12.09
CA ALA A 74 -4.17 3.15 -12.40
C ALA A 74 -3.39 2.87 -11.12
N SER A 75 -2.57 1.82 -11.15
CA SER A 75 -1.66 1.46 -10.08
C SER A 75 -0.32 1.05 -10.68
N VAL A 76 0.77 1.64 -10.16
CA VAL A 76 2.14 1.34 -10.58
C VAL A 76 3.05 1.18 -9.38
N THR A 77 3.82 0.09 -9.34
CA THR A 77 4.84 -0.14 -8.32
C THR A 77 6.22 0.17 -8.91
N PHE A 78 7.00 0.97 -8.20
CA PHE A 78 8.34 1.36 -8.62
C PHE A 78 9.32 1.36 -7.45
N LYS A 79 10.61 1.49 -7.76
CA LYS A 79 11.71 1.65 -6.80
C LYS A 79 12.60 2.80 -7.22
N VAL A 80 13.31 3.37 -6.24
CA VAL A 80 14.36 4.34 -6.50
C VAL A 80 15.74 3.72 -6.24
N PRO A 81 16.78 4.13 -6.98
CA PRO A 81 18.12 3.53 -6.85
C PRO A 81 18.88 3.99 -5.60
N THR A 82 18.57 5.16 -5.08
CA THR A 82 19.26 5.79 -3.95
C THR A 82 18.29 6.40 -2.96
N ASP A 83 18.67 6.50 -1.69
CA ASP A 83 17.95 7.27 -0.68
C ASP A 83 17.89 8.75 -1.10
N GLY A 84 16.76 9.39 -0.92
CA GLY A 84 16.65 10.82 -1.24
C GLY A 84 15.23 11.36 -1.24
N VAL A 85 15.16 12.65 -1.61
CA VAL A 85 13.88 13.31 -1.88
C VAL A 85 13.59 13.19 -3.37
N TYR A 86 12.41 12.68 -3.69
CA TYR A 86 11.92 12.51 -5.06
C TYR A 86 10.60 13.24 -5.25
N TYR A 87 10.30 13.56 -6.48
CA TYR A 87 9.06 14.20 -6.90
C TYR A 87 8.44 13.40 -8.02
N ILE A 88 7.11 13.23 -7.98
CA ILE A 88 6.33 12.65 -9.06
C ILE A 88 5.70 13.78 -9.85
N ALA A 89 5.73 13.68 -11.17
CA ALA A 89 5.06 14.60 -12.06
C ALA A 89 4.02 13.85 -12.91
N PHE A 90 2.81 14.38 -12.97
CA PHE A 90 1.79 13.99 -13.95
C PHE A 90 1.85 14.99 -15.09
N ARG A 91 2.14 14.51 -16.29
CA ARG A 91 2.21 15.33 -17.49
C ARG A 91 1.06 15.03 -18.42
N ALA A 92 0.23 16.03 -18.72
CA ALA A 92 -0.68 15.99 -19.84
C ALA A 92 0.08 16.40 -21.12
N PHE A 93 0.00 15.57 -22.16
CA PHE A 93 0.69 15.83 -23.46
C PHE A 93 -0.20 15.51 -24.66
N SER A 94 -1.50 15.68 -24.48
CA SER A 94 -2.53 15.45 -25.52
C SER A 94 -2.30 16.28 -26.77
N ASP A 95 -2.81 15.81 -27.89
CA ASP A 95 -2.83 16.55 -29.15
C ASP A 95 -3.68 17.83 -29.04
N PRO A 96 -3.60 18.77 -29.97
CA PRO A 96 -4.48 19.94 -30.02
C PRO A 96 -5.95 19.52 -30.04
N ASP A 97 -6.82 20.43 -29.57
CA ASP A 97 -8.28 20.32 -29.64
C ASP A 97 -8.88 19.12 -28.90
N GLN A 98 -8.16 18.49 -27.98
CA GLN A 98 -8.74 17.59 -27.01
C GLN A 98 -9.52 18.38 -25.93
N PHE A 99 -10.43 17.71 -25.21
CA PHE A 99 -11.41 18.43 -24.40
C PHE A 99 -10.93 18.66 -22.97
N TYR A 100 -10.77 17.60 -22.18
CA TYR A 100 -10.18 17.68 -20.84
C TYR A 100 -9.69 16.33 -20.33
N LEU A 101 -8.64 16.38 -19.53
CA LEU A 101 -8.11 15.29 -18.74
C LEU A 101 -8.34 15.57 -17.25
N SER A 102 -8.93 14.63 -16.53
CA SER A 102 -9.11 14.70 -15.09
C SER A 102 -8.20 13.72 -14.37
N LEU A 103 -7.69 14.14 -13.22
CA LEU A 103 -6.83 13.36 -12.32
C LEU A 103 -7.33 13.56 -10.89
N ASP A 104 -7.50 12.47 -10.14
CA ASP A 104 -8.02 12.49 -8.76
C ASP A 104 -7.43 11.34 -7.93
N ASN A 105 -7.72 11.33 -6.61
CA ASN A 105 -7.43 10.27 -5.66
C ASN A 105 -5.96 9.77 -5.67
N ILE A 106 -5.00 10.68 -5.90
CA ILE A 106 -3.56 10.35 -5.92
C ILE A 106 -3.13 9.85 -4.55
N LYS A 107 -2.67 8.60 -4.49
CA LYS A 107 -2.24 7.92 -3.28
C LYS A 107 -0.86 7.29 -3.49
N ILE A 108 0.05 7.56 -2.58
CA ILE A 108 1.40 6.99 -2.59
C ILE A 108 1.59 6.22 -1.28
N THR A 109 1.88 4.94 -1.39
CA THR A 109 2.12 4.04 -0.26
C THR A 109 3.46 3.34 -0.42
N LYS A 110 4.13 3.10 0.69
CA LYS A 110 5.33 2.25 0.74
C LYS A 110 4.89 0.83 1.07
N GLU A 111 5.36 -0.16 0.30
CA GLU A 111 5.30 -1.53 0.78
C GLU A 111 6.32 -1.66 1.91
N SER A 112 5.85 -1.51 3.14
CA SER A 112 6.66 -1.89 4.29
C SER A 112 6.81 -3.42 4.29
N LEU A 113 8.03 -3.93 4.33
CA LEU A 113 8.32 -5.32 4.73
C LEU A 113 7.98 -5.56 6.22
N ALA A 114 7.69 -4.51 6.97
CA ALA A 114 6.96 -4.62 8.21
C ALA A 114 5.53 -5.03 7.85
N THR A 115 5.14 -6.26 8.22
CA THR A 115 3.77 -6.77 8.31
C THR A 115 2.73 -5.70 7.98
N GLN A 116 1.95 -5.89 6.89
CA GLN A 116 0.80 -5.04 6.60
C GLN A 116 0.14 -4.65 7.92
N GLU A 117 0.21 -3.38 8.30
CA GLU A 117 -0.80 -2.78 9.16
C GLU A 117 -2.08 -2.70 8.31
N THR A 118 -2.61 -3.89 7.98
CA THR A 118 -4.03 -4.00 7.63
C THR A 118 -4.76 -3.39 8.78
N ASN A 119 -5.44 -2.27 8.55
CA ASN A 119 -6.39 -1.60 9.44
C ASN A 119 -6.26 -2.16 10.85
N ALA A 120 -5.68 -1.42 11.80
CA ALA A 120 -5.45 -1.89 13.15
C ALA A 120 -6.78 -2.41 13.72
N LEU A 121 -7.12 -3.65 13.35
CA LEU A 121 -8.13 -4.43 14.04
C LEU A 121 -7.70 -4.38 15.49
N LYS A 122 -8.56 -3.98 16.36
CA LYS A 122 -8.29 -3.86 17.79
C LYS A 122 -8.03 -5.23 18.39
N LEU A 123 -6.94 -5.87 17.95
CA LEU A 123 -6.48 -7.13 18.51
C LEU A 123 -5.95 -6.86 19.91
N ALA A 124 -6.71 -7.24 20.91
CA ALA A 124 -6.25 -7.23 22.29
C ALA A 124 -5.83 -8.64 22.71
N TYR A 125 -4.75 -8.71 23.51
CA TYR A 125 -4.27 -9.98 24.03
C TYR A 125 -3.70 -9.78 25.43
N TYR A 126 -3.99 -10.72 26.32
CA TYR A 126 -3.58 -10.69 27.73
C TYR A 126 -3.65 -12.08 28.38
N PRO A 127 -2.89 -12.29 29.48
CA PRO A 127 -1.79 -11.46 29.97
C PRO A 127 -0.54 -11.59 29.09
N ASN A 128 0.34 -10.60 29.17
CA ASN A 128 1.68 -10.67 28.62
C ASN A 128 2.66 -9.99 29.61
N PRO A 129 3.51 -10.69 30.35
CA PRO A 129 3.83 -12.13 30.24
C PRO A 129 2.66 -13.08 30.56
N VAL A 130 2.66 -14.24 29.87
CA VAL A 130 1.63 -15.27 30.01
C VAL A 130 2.19 -16.51 30.72
N LYS A 131 1.40 -17.06 31.69
CA LYS A 131 1.75 -18.31 32.36
C LYS A 131 1.09 -19.53 31.71
N ASN A 132 -0.23 -19.58 31.67
CA ASN A 132 -0.96 -20.76 31.24
C ASN A 132 -1.85 -20.51 30.02
N VAL A 133 -2.64 -19.44 30.05
CA VAL A 133 -3.64 -19.16 29.02
C VAL A 133 -3.48 -17.74 28.48
N LEU A 134 -3.31 -17.63 27.19
CA LEU A 134 -3.33 -16.39 26.44
C LEU A 134 -4.73 -16.15 25.92
N ASN A 135 -5.34 -15.02 26.32
CA ASN A 135 -6.63 -14.59 25.78
C ASN A 135 -6.36 -13.64 24.61
N ILE A 136 -7.09 -13.83 23.52
CA ILE A 136 -7.00 -12.98 22.33
C ILE A 136 -8.40 -12.57 21.93
N THR A 137 -8.64 -11.28 21.76
CA THR A 137 -9.92 -10.72 21.30
C THR A 137 -9.72 -9.85 20.08
N ASN A 138 -10.70 -9.86 19.18
CA ASN A 138 -10.66 -9.11 17.92
C ASN A 138 -12.08 -8.63 17.56
N ASP A 139 -12.19 -7.56 16.79
CA ASP A 139 -13.50 -7.04 16.33
C ASP A 139 -14.16 -7.94 15.28
N ILE A 140 -13.39 -8.78 14.60
CA ILE A 140 -13.88 -9.79 13.63
C ILE A 140 -13.48 -11.20 14.07
N ASN A 141 -14.16 -12.22 13.53
CA ASN A 141 -13.87 -13.61 13.89
C ASN A 141 -12.43 -14.00 13.56
N ILE A 142 -11.76 -14.55 14.56
CA ILE A 142 -10.45 -15.20 14.46
C ILE A 142 -10.70 -16.56 13.82
N THR A 143 -9.99 -16.84 12.72
CA THR A 143 -10.11 -18.10 11.99
C THR A 143 -9.05 -19.12 12.40
N ASN A 144 -7.84 -18.65 12.75
CA ASN A 144 -6.77 -19.52 13.23
C ASN A 144 -5.78 -18.77 14.11
N VAL A 145 -5.11 -19.50 14.99
CA VAL A 145 -3.99 -19.02 15.80
C VAL A 145 -2.83 -20.00 15.69
N ASN A 146 -1.67 -19.48 15.27
CA ASN A 146 -0.42 -20.25 15.19
C ASN A 146 0.63 -19.60 16.09
N VAL A 147 1.27 -20.41 16.95
CA VAL A 147 2.36 -19.98 17.82
C VAL A 147 3.68 -20.56 17.29
N TYR A 148 4.71 -19.72 17.22
CA TYR A 148 6.04 -20.06 16.73
C TYR A 148 7.08 -19.72 17.80
N ASP A 149 8.09 -20.55 17.92
CA ASP A 149 9.30 -20.20 18.67
C ASP A 149 10.21 -19.25 17.86
N LEU A 150 11.32 -18.81 18.47
CA LEU A 150 12.26 -17.89 17.80
C LEU A 150 13.03 -18.51 16.64
N THR A 151 13.00 -19.84 16.49
CA THR A 151 13.60 -20.52 15.32
C THR A 151 12.64 -20.57 14.13
N GLY A 152 11.38 -20.10 14.31
CA GLY A 152 10.33 -20.17 13.31
C GLY A 152 9.58 -21.51 13.30
N LYS A 153 9.88 -22.43 14.23
CA LYS A 153 9.15 -23.69 14.36
C LYS A 153 7.76 -23.42 14.94
N LYS A 154 6.74 -23.93 14.28
CA LYS A 154 5.36 -23.88 14.76
C LYS A 154 5.16 -24.84 15.93
N VAL A 155 4.77 -24.34 17.09
CA VAL A 155 4.60 -25.10 18.34
C VAL A 155 3.14 -25.30 18.74
N ILE A 156 2.23 -24.41 18.32
CA ILE A 156 0.78 -24.55 18.49
C ILE A 156 0.07 -24.14 17.20
N THR A 157 -0.96 -24.88 16.81
CA THR A 157 -1.91 -24.51 15.74
C THR A 157 -3.32 -24.84 16.21
N LYS A 158 -4.22 -23.86 16.14
CA LYS A 158 -5.64 -24.05 16.43
C LYS A 158 -6.50 -23.25 15.46
N GLU A 159 -7.63 -23.79 15.08
CA GLU A 159 -8.65 -23.15 14.26
C GLU A 159 -9.83 -22.71 15.13
N PHE A 160 -10.46 -21.61 14.74
CA PHE A 160 -11.53 -20.96 15.47
C PHE A 160 -12.54 -20.35 14.49
N ASP A 161 -13.67 -19.95 15.01
CA ASP A 161 -14.62 -19.04 14.35
C ASP A 161 -15.28 -18.19 15.44
N SER A 162 -14.48 -17.36 16.11
CA SER A 162 -14.95 -16.54 17.24
C SER A 162 -14.13 -15.25 17.36
N LYS A 163 -14.77 -14.21 17.88
CA LYS A 163 -14.11 -12.93 18.19
C LYS A 163 -13.20 -12.98 19.43
N SER A 164 -13.40 -13.99 20.27
CA SER A 164 -12.61 -14.18 21.50
C SER A 164 -12.19 -15.62 21.62
N VAL A 165 -10.88 -15.85 21.80
CA VAL A 165 -10.28 -17.20 21.85
C VAL A 165 -9.25 -17.29 22.98
N ASN A 166 -9.10 -18.50 23.51
CA ASN A 166 -8.15 -18.81 24.56
C ASN A 166 -7.16 -19.85 24.06
N ILE A 167 -5.88 -19.57 24.20
CA ILE A 167 -4.78 -20.43 23.81
C ILE A 167 -4.08 -20.95 25.07
N ASP A 168 -4.15 -22.26 25.29
CA ASP A 168 -3.35 -22.89 26.33
C ASP A 168 -1.88 -22.97 25.89
N VAL A 169 -1.01 -22.29 26.62
CA VAL A 169 0.43 -22.21 26.44
C VAL A 169 1.19 -22.84 27.63
N SER A 170 0.49 -23.53 28.53
CA SER A 170 1.05 -24.09 29.77
C SER A 170 2.20 -25.07 29.50
N SER A 171 2.14 -25.82 28.39
CA SER A 171 3.15 -26.79 27.98
C SER A 171 4.39 -26.17 27.34
N LEU A 172 4.37 -24.87 27.01
CA LEU A 172 5.51 -24.22 26.37
C LEU A 172 6.59 -23.88 27.41
N PRO A 173 7.88 -24.09 27.10
CA PRO A 173 9.00 -23.57 27.90
C PRO A 173 8.93 -22.05 28.07
N LYS A 174 9.54 -21.55 29.16
CA LYS A 174 9.73 -20.10 29.34
C LYS A 174 10.52 -19.53 28.16
N GLY A 175 10.06 -18.39 27.64
CA GLY A 175 10.71 -17.77 26.50
C GLY A 175 9.81 -16.80 25.73
N VAL A 176 10.32 -16.35 24.60
CA VAL A 176 9.63 -15.44 23.68
C VAL A 176 9.03 -16.24 22.54
N TYR A 177 7.79 -15.94 22.19
CA TYR A 177 7.06 -16.57 21.10
C TYR A 177 6.43 -15.53 20.19
N VAL A 178 6.27 -15.90 18.93
CA VAL A 178 5.55 -15.14 17.92
C VAL A 178 4.20 -15.82 17.69
N VAL A 179 3.11 -15.07 17.83
CA VAL A 179 1.75 -15.59 17.64
C VAL A 179 1.15 -14.90 16.42
N ARG A 180 0.77 -15.69 15.41
CA ARG A 180 0.06 -15.23 14.22
C ARG A 180 -1.42 -15.56 14.35
N VAL A 181 -2.25 -14.51 14.31
CA VAL A 181 -3.71 -14.58 14.46
C VAL A 181 -4.34 -14.28 13.10
N GLY A 182 -5.00 -15.26 12.52
CA GLY A 182 -5.68 -15.15 11.22
C GLY A 182 -7.14 -14.73 11.36
N SER A 183 -7.64 -14.01 10.37
CA SER A 183 -9.04 -13.62 10.22
C SER A 183 -9.41 -13.55 8.73
N LYS A 184 -10.70 -13.32 8.41
CA LYS A 184 -11.13 -13.15 7.01
C LYS A 184 -10.46 -11.94 6.29
N ASN A 185 -10.00 -10.95 7.06
CA ASN A 185 -9.41 -9.71 6.51
C ASN A 185 -7.86 -9.74 6.53
N GLY A 186 -7.24 -10.87 6.83
CA GLY A 186 -5.79 -11.03 6.90
C GLY A 186 -5.31 -11.60 8.22
N ALA A 187 -4.02 -11.51 8.51
CA ALA A 187 -3.42 -12.03 9.73
C ALA A 187 -2.61 -10.96 10.46
N ASN A 188 -2.72 -10.95 11.79
CA ASN A 188 -1.92 -10.11 12.69
C ASN A 188 -0.85 -10.96 13.36
N THR A 189 0.28 -10.34 13.67
CA THR A 189 1.39 -10.99 14.38
C THR A 189 1.68 -10.23 15.68
N ILE A 190 1.70 -10.95 16.79
CA ILE A 190 2.01 -10.40 18.11
C ILE A 190 3.17 -11.16 18.75
N LYS A 191 3.89 -10.49 19.63
CA LYS A 191 4.97 -11.08 20.42
C LYS A 191 4.51 -11.27 21.86
N ILE A 192 4.71 -12.46 22.41
CA ILE A 192 4.38 -12.75 23.80
C ILE A 192 5.60 -13.25 24.55
N VAL A 193 5.59 -13.08 25.86
CA VAL A 193 6.58 -13.63 26.79
C VAL A 193 5.90 -14.70 27.64
N LYS A 194 6.41 -15.95 27.58
CA LYS A 194 5.97 -17.07 28.42
C LYS A 194 6.81 -17.08 29.68
N ASP A 195 6.15 -16.98 30.80
CA ASP A 195 6.75 -16.99 32.15
C ASP A 195 6.64 -18.34 32.86
#